data_87232771e0c5b605ed62db69f12ed5ca
#
_entry.id   87232771e0c5b605ed62db69f12ed5ca
#
_cell.length_a   1.000
_cell.length_b   1.000
_cell.length_c   1.000
_cell.angle_alpha   90.00
_cell.angle_beta   90.00
_cell.angle_gamma   90.00
#
_symmetry.space_group_name_H-M   'P 1'
#
loop_
_entity.id
_entity.type
_entity.pdbx_description
1 polymer ?
#
loop_
_entity_poly.entity_id
_entity_poly.type
_entity_poly.pdbx_seq_one_letter_code
_entity_poly.pdbx_strand_id
1 'polypeptide(L)'
;MSQPRPFDHLVLATRNLDAQAVLYRRLGFQVGTRNQHPWGTQNHIIQLHGAFLELIGMGPGAAAMPLHPGPRQYSFGGFVSNYLADHEGLAMLALQSRDAKADAAAFAAAGVGDFETFEFGRKATRPDGTGAEVAFTLAFAQSPLIPAAGFFACQQHHPQNFWNAEYQAHPNTAQSVKGLVLVAENPADHAEFLSGFTGQRAMLSTSMGLEIDTGGGKIEVLTPLAWQFRYGEVLGSGRHEAHFAAFRVAVGDMARLKACLAQAGVASTARGNRILVAAQMAGSAAIVFEPA
;
A
#
# COMPACT_ATOMS: atom_id res chain seq x y z
N MET A 1 -5.66 -22.59 12.61
CA MET A 1 -5.80 -21.80 11.37
C MET A 1 -5.43 -20.37 11.73
N SER A 2 -4.46 -19.76 11.05
CA SER A 2 -4.14 -18.34 11.24
C SER A 2 -5.37 -17.51 10.86
N GLN A 3 -5.66 -16.46 11.65
CA GLN A 3 -6.76 -15.54 11.30
C GLN A 3 -6.33 -14.70 10.10
N PRO A 4 -7.29 -14.30 9.22
CA PRO A 4 -7.02 -13.36 8.15
C PRO A 4 -6.35 -12.09 8.67
N ARG A 5 -5.38 -11.56 7.92
CA ARG A 5 -4.74 -10.27 8.21
C ARG A 5 -5.31 -9.22 7.25
N PRO A 6 -6.22 -8.33 7.69
CA PRO A 6 -6.72 -7.24 6.85
C PRO A 6 -5.59 -6.32 6.40
N PHE A 7 -5.84 -5.49 5.39
CA PHE A 7 -4.91 -4.42 5.04
C PHE A 7 -4.75 -3.44 6.20
N ASP A 8 -3.50 -3.11 6.53
CA ASP A 8 -3.16 -1.99 7.41
C ASP A 8 -2.94 -0.73 6.57
N HIS A 9 -2.04 -0.81 5.60
CA HIS A 9 -1.81 0.30 4.68
C HIS A 9 -1.10 -0.10 3.40
N LEU A 10 -1.16 0.82 2.43
CA LEU A 10 -0.43 0.76 1.19
C LEU A 10 0.58 1.90 1.15
N VAL A 11 1.83 1.60 0.81
CA VAL A 11 2.92 2.58 0.73
C VAL A 11 3.14 2.98 -0.71
N LEU A 12 3.01 4.28 -0.99
CA LEU A 12 3.23 4.88 -2.31
C LEU A 12 4.50 5.74 -2.24
N ALA A 13 5.59 5.24 -2.82
CA ALA A 13 6.88 5.92 -2.81
C ALA A 13 7.02 6.90 -3.97
N THR A 14 7.57 8.09 -3.69
CA THR A 14 7.74 9.17 -4.65
C THR A 14 9.04 9.95 -4.41
N ARG A 15 9.66 10.44 -5.48
CA ARG A 15 10.81 11.34 -5.41
C ARG A 15 10.42 12.77 -5.04
N ASN A 16 9.14 13.15 -5.24
CA ASN A 16 8.61 14.46 -4.91
C ASN A 16 7.34 14.36 -4.04
N LEU A 17 7.56 14.28 -2.74
CA LEU A 17 6.48 14.09 -1.77
C LEU A 17 5.45 15.25 -1.76
N ASP A 18 5.91 16.50 -2.00
CA ASP A 18 5.00 17.65 -2.06
C ASP A 18 4.08 17.59 -3.27
N ALA A 19 4.65 17.29 -4.45
CA ALA A 19 3.87 17.13 -5.66
C ALA A 19 2.85 15.98 -5.53
N GLN A 20 3.25 14.87 -4.92
CA GLN A 20 2.37 13.74 -4.68
C GLN A 20 1.23 14.11 -3.71
N ALA A 21 1.52 14.83 -2.64
CA ALA A 21 0.48 15.29 -1.71
C ALA A 21 -0.51 16.24 -2.38
N VAL A 22 -0.04 17.15 -3.23
CA VAL A 22 -0.90 18.05 -4.04
C VAL A 22 -1.76 17.23 -5.00
N LEU A 23 -1.19 16.24 -5.69
CA LEU A 23 -1.94 15.37 -6.60
C LEU A 23 -3.06 14.63 -5.86
N TYR A 24 -2.78 14.02 -4.71
CA TYR A 24 -3.80 13.29 -3.95
C TYR A 24 -4.90 14.19 -3.38
N ARG A 25 -4.58 15.44 -3.01
CA ARG A 25 -5.61 16.44 -2.68
C ARG A 25 -6.49 16.77 -3.89
N ARG A 26 -5.91 16.91 -5.09
CA ARG A 26 -6.67 17.10 -6.33
C ARG A 26 -7.54 15.90 -6.69
N LEU A 27 -7.11 14.68 -6.34
CA LEU A 27 -7.93 13.47 -6.45
C LEU A 27 -9.06 13.41 -5.40
N GLY A 28 -9.15 14.42 -4.53
CA GLY A 28 -10.19 14.58 -3.52
C GLY A 28 -9.94 13.82 -2.22
N PHE A 29 -8.71 13.41 -1.96
CA PHE A 29 -8.35 12.83 -0.66
C PHE A 29 -8.01 13.91 0.36
N GLN A 30 -8.38 13.68 1.62
CA GLN A 30 -7.88 14.42 2.77
C GLN A 30 -6.46 13.91 3.08
N VAL A 31 -5.46 14.75 2.80
CA VAL A 31 -4.05 14.40 3.02
C VAL A 31 -3.56 15.06 4.31
N GLY A 32 -3.10 14.24 5.25
CA GLY A 32 -2.58 14.69 6.55
C GLY A 32 -1.32 15.54 6.43
N THR A 33 -0.86 16.06 7.55
CA THR A 33 0.38 16.83 7.64
C THR A 33 1.61 15.93 7.38
N ARG A 34 2.74 16.57 7.04
CA ARG A 34 4.01 15.86 6.86
C ARG A 34 4.53 15.37 8.20
N ASN A 35 4.97 14.12 8.22
CA ASN A 35 5.73 13.53 9.31
C ASN A 35 7.12 13.15 8.83
N GLN A 36 8.03 12.92 9.79
CA GLN A 36 9.39 12.46 9.53
C GLN A 36 9.69 11.23 10.37
N HIS A 37 10.29 10.23 9.73
CA HIS A 37 10.79 9.05 10.40
C HIS A 37 12.23 9.26 10.89
N PRO A 38 12.65 8.57 11.97
CA PRO A 38 14.00 8.70 12.53
C PRO A 38 15.11 8.33 11.54
N TRP A 39 14.82 7.49 10.54
CA TRP A 39 15.76 7.05 9.51
C TRP A 39 15.76 7.93 8.25
N GLY A 40 15.10 9.08 8.27
CA GLY A 40 15.21 10.10 7.23
C GLY A 40 14.15 10.10 6.15
N THR A 41 13.23 9.12 6.08
CA THR A 41 12.07 9.23 5.18
C THR A 41 11.03 10.19 5.75
N GLN A 42 10.25 10.82 4.86
CA GLN A 42 9.12 11.68 5.21
C GLN A 42 7.85 11.14 4.57
N ASN A 43 6.70 11.35 5.22
CA ASN A 43 5.42 10.89 4.69
C ASN A 43 4.27 11.86 4.90
N HIS A 44 3.19 11.61 4.15
CA HIS A 44 1.83 12.06 4.42
C HIS A 44 0.91 10.85 4.51
N ILE A 45 -0.02 10.89 5.46
CA ILE A 45 -1.00 9.83 5.69
C ILE A 45 -2.37 10.26 5.15
N ILE A 46 -3.05 9.33 4.46
CA ILE A 46 -4.43 9.47 4.03
C ILE A 46 -5.21 8.36 4.73
N GLN A 47 -5.94 8.70 5.79
CA GLN A 47 -6.67 7.71 6.59
C GLN A 47 -7.98 7.32 5.91
N LEU A 48 -8.23 6.02 5.79
CA LEU A 48 -9.50 5.44 5.36
C LEU A 48 -10.07 4.58 6.51
N HIS A 49 -11.28 4.08 6.36
CA HIS A 49 -11.82 3.18 7.38
C HIS A 49 -11.05 1.85 7.40
N GLY A 50 -10.37 1.58 8.51
CA GLY A 50 -9.63 0.35 8.76
C GLY A 50 -8.28 0.21 8.05
N ALA A 51 -7.91 1.14 7.16
CA ALA A 51 -6.63 1.16 6.46
C ALA A 51 -6.20 2.59 6.12
N PHE A 52 -4.97 2.80 5.68
CA PHE A 52 -4.53 4.10 5.18
C PHE A 52 -3.61 3.97 3.95
N LEU A 53 -3.42 5.09 3.25
CA LEU A 53 -2.37 5.22 2.24
C LEU A 53 -1.25 6.05 2.85
N GLU A 54 -0.01 5.59 2.68
CA GLU A 54 1.19 6.31 3.07
C GLU A 54 1.90 6.81 1.82
N LEU A 55 1.86 8.12 1.59
CA LEU A 55 2.70 8.77 0.58
C LEU A 55 4.07 8.99 1.21
N ILE A 56 5.13 8.39 0.67
CA ILE A 56 6.45 8.42 1.29
C ILE A 56 7.53 8.85 0.30
N GLY A 57 8.52 9.57 0.80
CA GLY A 57 9.72 9.96 0.06
C GLY A 57 10.94 10.06 0.96
N MET A 58 12.11 10.22 0.35
CA MET A 58 13.33 10.51 1.10
C MET A 58 13.30 11.98 1.55
N GLY A 59 13.61 12.22 2.81
CA GLY A 59 13.75 13.57 3.34
C GLY A 59 15.04 14.25 2.84
N PRO A 60 15.15 15.59 2.94
CA PRO A 60 16.33 16.32 2.56
C PRO A 60 17.57 15.81 3.31
N GLY A 61 18.63 15.48 2.58
CA GLY A 61 19.90 15.01 3.14
C GLY A 61 19.85 13.59 3.72
N ALA A 62 18.76 12.84 3.52
CA ALA A 62 18.70 11.44 3.91
C ALA A 62 19.73 10.64 3.09
N ALA A 63 20.61 9.92 3.79
CA ALA A 63 21.59 9.06 3.13
C ALA A 63 20.91 7.80 2.57
N ALA A 64 21.45 7.26 1.48
CA ALA A 64 21.07 5.93 1.03
C ALA A 64 21.43 4.91 2.11
N MET A 65 20.51 3.98 2.36
CA MET A 65 20.69 2.92 3.34
C MET A 65 20.62 1.55 2.66
N PRO A 66 21.41 0.57 3.09
CA PRO A 66 21.28 -0.78 2.55
C PRO A 66 19.91 -1.38 2.94
N LEU A 67 19.37 -2.22 2.04
CA LEU A 67 18.14 -2.97 2.33
C LEU A 67 18.33 -3.93 3.51
N HIS A 68 19.48 -4.57 3.56
CA HIS A 68 19.87 -5.51 4.62
C HIS A 68 21.13 -4.98 5.33
N PRO A 69 20.98 -4.14 6.38
CA PRO A 69 22.14 -3.55 7.08
C PRO A 69 22.90 -4.57 7.93
N GLY A 70 22.33 -5.72 8.22
CA GLY A 70 22.94 -6.82 8.95
C GLY A 70 22.21 -8.14 8.72
N PRO A 71 22.74 -9.24 9.30
CA PRO A 71 22.08 -10.54 9.25
C PRO A 71 20.65 -10.45 9.81
N ARG A 72 19.69 -10.98 9.09
CA ARG A 72 18.25 -10.95 9.46
C ARG A 72 17.66 -9.56 9.70
N GLN A 73 18.32 -8.50 9.23
CA GLN A 73 17.81 -7.14 9.32
C GLN A 73 17.21 -6.71 7.98
N TYR A 74 16.03 -6.09 8.06
CA TYR A 74 15.37 -5.47 6.92
C TYR A 74 15.18 -3.99 7.20
N SER A 75 15.66 -3.14 6.32
CA SER A 75 15.55 -1.69 6.46
C SER A 75 14.39 -1.14 5.65
N PHE A 76 13.36 -0.63 6.34
CA PHE A 76 12.26 0.08 5.69
C PHE A 76 12.75 1.26 4.85
N GLY A 77 13.61 2.12 5.42
CA GLY A 77 14.20 3.24 4.69
C GLY A 77 15.12 2.81 3.55
N GLY A 78 15.86 1.72 3.74
CA GLY A 78 16.68 1.11 2.70
C GLY A 78 15.84 0.60 1.52
N PHE A 79 14.69 -0.02 1.80
CA PHE A 79 13.77 -0.40 0.74
C PHE A 79 13.25 0.82 -0.03
N VAL A 80 12.77 1.86 0.66
CA VAL A 80 12.25 3.08 0.01
C VAL A 80 13.34 3.73 -0.85
N SER A 81 14.57 3.84 -0.34
CA SER A 81 15.71 4.41 -1.08
C SER A 81 16.01 3.61 -2.35
N ASN A 82 16.08 2.27 -2.24
CA ASN A 82 16.37 1.40 -3.40
C ASN A 82 15.23 1.42 -4.42
N TYR A 83 13.97 1.38 -3.95
CA TYR A 83 12.81 1.45 -4.84
C TYR A 83 12.81 2.75 -5.64
N LEU A 84 13.08 3.88 -4.99
CA LEU A 84 13.09 5.20 -5.62
C LEU A 84 14.28 5.43 -6.57
N ALA A 85 15.30 4.57 -6.56
CA ALA A 85 16.36 4.64 -7.57
C ALA A 85 15.79 4.42 -8.99
N ASP A 86 14.93 3.41 -9.15
CA ASP A 86 14.44 2.99 -10.45
C ASP A 86 12.93 3.21 -10.64
N HIS A 87 12.15 3.27 -9.55
CA HIS A 87 10.69 3.24 -9.57
C HIS A 87 10.06 4.40 -8.78
N GLU A 88 8.78 4.64 -9.03
CA GLU A 88 7.85 5.40 -8.20
C GLU A 88 6.49 4.70 -8.20
N GLY A 89 5.65 4.99 -7.21
CA GLY A 89 4.28 4.49 -7.12
C GLY A 89 4.09 3.50 -5.97
N LEU A 90 3.20 2.54 -6.16
CA LEU A 90 2.83 1.59 -5.13
C LEU A 90 3.98 0.61 -4.88
N ALA A 91 4.59 0.72 -3.70
CA ALA A 91 5.86 0.09 -3.36
C ALA A 91 5.72 -1.02 -2.32
N MET A 92 4.82 -0.86 -1.32
CA MET A 92 4.70 -1.86 -0.25
C MET A 92 3.23 -2.11 0.12
N LEU A 93 2.99 -3.36 0.57
CA LEU A 93 1.75 -3.79 1.21
C LEU A 93 2.01 -4.11 2.67
N ALA A 94 1.29 -3.44 3.57
CA ALA A 94 1.23 -3.76 4.98
C ALA A 94 -0.10 -4.44 5.34
N LEU A 95 -0.02 -5.55 6.06
CA LEU A 95 -1.17 -6.22 6.66
C LEU A 95 -1.21 -5.94 8.17
N GLN A 96 -2.41 -5.91 8.76
CA GLN A 96 -2.58 -5.74 10.19
C GLN A 96 -1.96 -6.92 10.96
N SER A 97 -1.27 -6.59 12.05
CA SER A 97 -0.74 -7.56 13.00
C SER A 97 -1.32 -7.31 14.39
N ARG A 98 -1.58 -8.38 15.11
CA ARG A 98 -1.90 -8.36 16.55
C ARG A 98 -0.69 -8.67 17.41
N ASP A 99 0.29 -9.36 16.82
CA ASP A 99 1.57 -9.74 17.43
C ASP A 99 2.61 -9.91 16.32
N ALA A 100 3.37 -8.85 16.07
CA ALA A 100 4.38 -8.83 15.01
C ALA A 100 5.52 -9.84 15.24
N LYS A 101 5.82 -10.18 16.51
CA LYS A 101 6.84 -11.21 16.81
C LYS A 101 6.35 -12.60 16.42
N ALA A 102 5.07 -12.89 16.70
CA ALA A 102 4.45 -14.14 16.24
C ALA A 102 4.35 -14.20 14.71
N ASP A 103 4.06 -13.06 14.06
CA ASP A 103 4.02 -12.97 12.59
C ASP A 103 5.42 -13.19 11.97
N ALA A 104 6.48 -12.62 12.54
CA ALA A 104 7.86 -12.86 12.09
C ALA A 104 8.24 -14.34 12.19
N ALA A 105 7.89 -14.99 13.30
CA ALA A 105 8.10 -16.44 13.47
C ALA A 105 7.29 -17.26 12.44
N ALA A 106 6.05 -16.87 12.15
CA ALA A 106 5.22 -17.51 11.14
C ALA A 106 5.79 -17.34 9.73
N PHE A 107 6.33 -16.15 9.40
CA PHE A 107 6.98 -15.89 8.11
C PHE A 107 8.25 -16.73 7.94
N ALA A 108 9.08 -16.86 8.99
CA ALA A 108 10.25 -17.72 8.97
C ALA A 108 9.85 -19.19 8.77
N ALA A 109 8.83 -19.66 9.48
CA ALA A 109 8.33 -21.04 9.34
C ALA A 109 7.72 -21.32 7.95
N ALA A 110 7.14 -20.30 7.32
CA ALA A 110 6.60 -20.39 5.96
C ALA A 110 7.65 -20.18 4.86
N GLY A 111 8.90 -19.84 5.21
CA GLY A 111 9.96 -19.56 4.24
C GLY A 111 9.77 -18.27 3.45
N VAL A 112 8.95 -17.33 3.94
CA VAL A 112 8.66 -16.06 3.26
C VAL A 112 9.38 -14.85 3.87
N GLY A 113 10.12 -15.03 4.97
CA GLY A 113 10.94 -14.00 5.59
C GLY A 113 11.54 -14.48 6.91
N ASP A 114 12.86 -14.40 7.06
CA ASP A 114 13.56 -14.67 8.31
C ASP A 114 14.26 -13.38 8.78
N PHE A 115 13.46 -12.41 9.16
CA PHE A 115 13.92 -11.10 9.62
C PHE A 115 13.55 -10.87 11.08
N GLU A 116 14.41 -10.12 11.78
CA GLU A 116 14.07 -9.56 13.08
C GLU A 116 12.96 -8.52 12.92
N THR A 117 12.10 -8.37 13.93
CA THR A 117 11.09 -7.32 13.95
C THR A 117 11.74 -5.94 14.05
N PHE A 118 11.13 -4.95 13.42
CA PHE A 118 11.58 -3.57 13.48
C PHE A 118 10.59 -2.75 14.30
N GLU A 119 11.08 -2.15 15.38
CA GLU A 119 10.27 -1.36 16.31
C GLU A 119 10.63 0.11 16.20
N PHE A 120 9.61 0.97 16.14
CA PHE A 120 9.80 2.41 16.18
C PHE A 120 8.58 3.12 16.76
N GLY A 121 8.81 4.31 17.29
CA GLY A 121 7.77 5.20 17.76
C GLY A 121 8.11 6.66 17.49
N ARG A 122 7.11 7.49 17.52
CA ARG A 122 7.26 8.93 17.40
C ARG A 122 6.20 9.68 18.21
N LYS A 123 6.54 10.89 18.62
CA LYS A 123 5.54 11.83 19.13
C LYS A 123 4.63 12.29 17.99
N ALA A 124 3.37 12.38 18.27
CA ALA A 124 2.33 12.92 17.40
C ALA A 124 1.60 14.05 18.13
N THR A 125 0.92 14.89 17.40
CA THR A 125 0.05 15.93 17.98
C THR A 125 -1.37 15.66 17.52
N ARG A 126 -2.31 15.56 18.47
CA ARG A 126 -3.73 15.44 18.16
C ARG A 126 -4.29 16.76 17.61
N PRO A 127 -5.47 16.75 16.95
CA PRO A 127 -6.11 17.98 16.46
C PRO A 127 -6.37 19.02 17.57
N ASP A 128 -6.59 18.60 18.80
CA ASP A 128 -6.76 19.46 19.98
C ASP A 128 -5.46 20.06 20.52
N GLY A 129 -4.32 19.78 19.86
CA GLY A 129 -2.99 20.24 20.25
C GLY A 129 -2.31 19.39 21.33
N THR A 130 -2.97 18.38 21.89
CA THR A 130 -2.37 17.51 22.89
C THR A 130 -1.34 16.55 22.29
N GLY A 131 -0.28 16.28 23.05
CA GLY A 131 0.73 15.29 22.67
C GLY A 131 0.16 13.87 22.70
N ALA A 132 0.59 13.06 21.74
CA ALA A 132 0.30 11.64 21.67
C ALA A 132 1.57 10.88 21.29
N GLU A 133 1.62 9.60 21.59
CA GLU A 133 2.64 8.70 21.10
C GLU A 133 2.02 7.70 20.12
N VAL A 134 2.69 7.46 19.01
CA VAL A 134 2.39 6.36 18.10
C VAL A 134 3.61 5.46 18.03
N ALA A 135 3.39 4.16 18.15
CA ALA A 135 4.45 3.16 18.13
C ALA A 135 3.99 1.95 17.32
N PHE A 136 4.95 1.34 16.63
CA PHE A 136 4.71 0.26 15.68
C PHE A 136 5.79 -0.81 15.82
N THR A 137 5.40 -2.05 15.57
CA THR A 137 6.33 -3.16 15.35
C THR A 137 6.03 -3.79 13.99
N LEU A 138 7.04 -3.89 13.14
CA LEU A 138 6.92 -4.44 11.80
C LEU A 138 7.58 -5.83 11.73
N ALA A 139 6.89 -6.77 11.08
CA ALA A 139 7.43 -8.07 10.69
C ALA A 139 7.51 -8.13 9.15
N PHE A 140 8.70 -8.27 8.60
CA PHE A 140 8.92 -8.23 7.15
C PHE A 140 8.83 -9.61 6.51
N ALA A 141 8.32 -9.62 5.28
CA ALA A 141 8.37 -10.74 4.35
C ALA A 141 8.97 -10.27 3.01
N GLN A 142 9.58 -11.18 2.27
CA GLN A 142 10.23 -10.87 1.00
C GLN A 142 10.03 -12.01 0.01
N SER A 143 9.72 -11.68 -1.24
CA SER A 143 9.68 -12.61 -2.35
C SER A 143 10.78 -12.28 -3.36
N PRO A 144 11.65 -13.23 -3.72
CA PRO A 144 12.62 -13.02 -4.78
C PRO A 144 11.98 -12.84 -6.16
N LEU A 145 10.72 -13.30 -6.31
CA LEU A 145 9.97 -13.16 -7.57
C LEU A 145 9.26 -11.79 -7.69
N ILE A 146 9.27 -10.97 -6.63
CA ILE A 146 8.69 -9.63 -6.61
C ILE A 146 9.70 -8.66 -5.97
N PRO A 147 10.89 -8.48 -6.55
CA PRO A 147 11.98 -7.74 -5.90
C PRO A 147 11.67 -6.25 -5.70
N ALA A 148 10.80 -5.69 -6.54
CA ALA A 148 10.37 -4.29 -6.48
C ALA A 148 9.11 -4.08 -5.61
N ALA A 149 8.76 -5.03 -4.72
CA ALA A 149 7.64 -4.86 -3.80
C ALA A 149 8.04 -5.24 -2.37
N GLY A 150 7.66 -4.40 -1.42
CA GLY A 150 7.84 -4.66 0.01
C GLY A 150 6.58 -5.25 0.64
N PHE A 151 6.78 -6.15 1.60
CA PHE A 151 5.69 -6.81 2.32
C PHE A 151 5.99 -6.84 3.80
N PHE A 152 5.03 -6.48 4.64
CA PHE A 152 5.19 -6.58 6.08
C PHE A 152 3.84 -6.66 6.80
N ALA A 153 3.86 -7.18 8.03
CA ALA A 153 2.76 -7.07 8.97
C ALA A 153 3.07 -5.95 9.97
N CYS A 154 2.09 -5.10 10.27
CA CYS A 154 2.24 -3.91 11.10
C CYS A 154 1.37 -4.01 12.35
N GLN A 155 2.00 -4.07 13.51
CA GLN A 155 1.34 -3.98 14.80
C GLN A 155 1.37 -2.52 15.28
N GLN A 156 0.19 -1.93 15.43
CA GLN A 156 0.01 -0.59 16.02
C GLN A 156 -0.18 -0.74 17.53
N HIS A 157 0.70 -0.14 18.35
CA HIS A 157 0.61 -0.24 19.82
C HIS A 157 -0.38 0.76 20.44
N HIS A 158 -0.61 1.89 19.77
CA HIS A 158 -1.51 2.95 20.22
C HIS A 158 -2.49 3.38 19.12
N PRO A 159 -3.35 2.46 18.61
CA PRO A 159 -4.25 2.78 17.49
C PRO A 159 -5.20 3.94 17.80
N GLN A 160 -5.62 4.12 19.08
CA GLN A 160 -6.44 5.25 19.51
C GLN A 160 -5.76 6.62 19.34
N ASN A 161 -4.45 6.67 19.21
CA ASN A 161 -3.69 7.89 18.99
C ASN A 161 -3.45 8.18 17.50
N PHE A 162 -3.70 7.19 16.64
CA PHE A 162 -3.44 7.27 15.21
C PHE A 162 -4.71 7.64 14.44
N TRP A 163 -5.83 6.96 14.71
CA TRP A 163 -7.06 7.11 13.95
C TRP A 163 -7.86 8.35 14.36
N ASN A 164 -8.31 9.13 13.35
CA ASN A 164 -9.15 10.31 13.56
C ASN A 164 -10.24 10.38 12.49
N ALA A 165 -11.50 10.44 12.92
CA ALA A 165 -12.65 10.49 12.02
C ALA A 165 -12.64 11.70 11.06
N GLU A 166 -12.11 12.85 11.50
CA GLU A 166 -11.98 14.03 10.64
C GLU A 166 -11.03 13.81 9.47
N TYR A 167 -9.96 13.02 9.66
CA TYR A 167 -9.02 12.69 8.60
C TYR A 167 -9.55 11.60 7.66
N GLN A 168 -10.63 10.92 8.02
CA GLN A 168 -11.31 9.91 7.20
C GLN A 168 -12.46 10.49 6.34
N ALA A 169 -12.73 11.79 6.44
CA ALA A 169 -13.74 12.48 5.66
C ALA A 169 -13.11 13.05 4.38
N HIS A 170 -13.35 12.38 3.25
CA HIS A 170 -12.75 12.75 1.96
C HIS A 170 -13.74 13.45 1.03
N PRO A 171 -13.37 14.57 0.38
CA PRO A 171 -14.18 15.22 -0.66
C PRO A 171 -14.68 14.27 -1.76
N ASN A 172 -13.86 13.29 -2.17
CA ASN A 172 -14.20 12.27 -3.16
C ASN A 172 -15.03 11.09 -2.61
N THR A 173 -15.42 11.17 -1.35
CA THR A 173 -16.19 10.13 -0.62
C THR A 173 -15.49 8.76 -0.50
N ALA A 174 -14.16 8.71 -0.60
CA ALA A 174 -13.39 7.50 -0.36
C ALA A 174 -13.62 6.98 1.07
N GLN A 175 -13.79 5.67 1.23
CA GLN A 175 -14.11 5.05 2.52
C GLN A 175 -13.07 4.02 2.96
N SER A 176 -12.70 3.07 2.09
CA SER A 176 -11.84 1.96 2.48
C SER A 176 -11.00 1.44 1.30
N VAL A 177 -9.87 0.80 1.60
CA VAL A 177 -9.13 0.03 0.63
C VAL A 177 -9.84 -1.31 0.40
N LYS A 178 -10.24 -1.61 -0.83
CA LYS A 178 -10.92 -2.85 -1.22
C LYS A 178 -9.99 -3.89 -1.81
N GLY A 179 -8.84 -3.47 -2.28
CA GLY A 179 -7.91 -4.43 -2.88
C GLY A 179 -6.63 -3.81 -3.41
N LEU A 180 -5.76 -4.72 -3.76
CA LEU A 180 -4.48 -4.49 -4.37
C LEU A 180 -4.38 -5.35 -5.62
N VAL A 181 -3.83 -4.83 -6.70
CA VAL A 181 -3.57 -5.58 -7.94
C VAL A 181 -2.07 -5.69 -8.15
N LEU A 182 -1.57 -6.91 -8.13
CA LEU A 182 -0.24 -7.29 -8.57
C LEU A 182 -0.35 -7.78 -10.02
N VAL A 183 0.54 -7.37 -10.89
CA VAL A 183 0.65 -7.92 -12.24
C VAL A 183 1.91 -8.77 -12.32
N ALA A 184 1.78 -9.97 -12.87
CA ALA A 184 2.86 -10.93 -13.06
C ALA A 184 2.59 -11.80 -14.29
N GLU A 185 3.63 -12.22 -15.00
CA GLU A 185 3.51 -13.11 -16.17
C GLU A 185 2.85 -14.45 -15.76
N ASN A 186 3.28 -15.03 -14.65
CA ASN A 186 2.74 -16.27 -14.10
C ASN A 186 2.16 -16.03 -12.69
N PRO A 187 0.88 -15.69 -12.54
CA PRO A 187 0.26 -15.47 -11.23
C PRO A 187 0.43 -16.63 -10.25
N ALA A 188 0.44 -17.88 -10.73
CA ALA A 188 0.55 -19.08 -9.90
C ALA A 188 1.88 -19.16 -9.13
N ASP A 189 2.97 -18.60 -9.65
CA ASP A 189 4.30 -18.61 -9.01
C ASP A 189 4.32 -17.83 -7.69
N HIS A 190 3.33 -16.99 -7.47
CA HIS A 190 3.22 -16.16 -6.27
C HIS A 190 2.32 -16.76 -5.18
N ALA A 191 1.66 -17.89 -5.44
CA ALA A 191 0.65 -18.46 -4.56
C ALA A 191 1.22 -18.86 -3.19
N GLU A 192 2.37 -19.54 -3.16
CA GLU A 192 2.99 -19.99 -1.91
C GLU A 192 3.45 -18.81 -1.05
N PHE A 193 4.14 -17.83 -1.67
CA PHE A 193 4.55 -16.62 -0.97
C PHE A 193 3.35 -15.87 -0.38
N LEU A 194 2.33 -15.61 -1.19
CA LEU A 194 1.14 -14.88 -0.73
C LEU A 194 0.36 -15.66 0.33
N SER A 195 0.32 -17.00 0.25
CA SER A 195 -0.27 -17.83 1.29
C SER A 195 0.48 -17.69 2.62
N GLY A 196 1.81 -17.78 2.59
CA GLY A 196 2.65 -17.61 3.78
C GLY A 196 2.51 -16.22 4.39
N PHE A 197 2.52 -15.17 3.56
CA PHE A 197 2.42 -13.79 3.98
C PHE A 197 1.04 -13.42 4.55
N THR A 198 -0.05 -13.78 3.83
CA THR A 198 -1.41 -13.45 4.27
C THR A 198 -1.94 -14.38 5.35
N GLY A 199 -1.36 -15.57 5.48
CA GLY A 199 -1.90 -16.65 6.32
C GLY A 199 -3.14 -17.31 5.72
N GLN A 200 -3.49 -17.00 4.46
CA GLN A 200 -4.66 -17.55 3.77
C GLN A 200 -4.24 -18.60 2.76
N ARG A 201 -4.80 -19.81 2.88
CA ARG A 201 -4.60 -20.89 1.91
C ARG A 201 -5.68 -20.95 0.83
N ALA A 202 -6.87 -20.42 1.15
CA ALA A 202 -7.97 -20.37 0.19
C ALA A 202 -7.71 -19.27 -0.85
N MET A 203 -7.54 -19.67 -2.10
CA MET A 203 -7.33 -18.78 -3.24
C MET A 203 -8.28 -19.17 -4.36
N LEU A 204 -8.89 -18.17 -4.98
CA LEU A 204 -9.61 -18.37 -6.22
C LEU A 204 -8.59 -18.31 -7.38
N SER A 205 -8.40 -19.42 -8.06
CA SER A 205 -7.56 -19.50 -9.26
C SER A 205 -8.45 -19.58 -10.51
N THR A 206 -8.17 -18.73 -11.48
CA THR A 206 -8.87 -18.67 -12.77
C THR A 206 -7.85 -18.49 -13.90
N SER A 207 -8.31 -18.54 -15.16
CA SER A 207 -7.47 -18.18 -16.32
C SER A 207 -7.01 -16.71 -16.31
N MET A 208 -7.63 -15.86 -15.49
CA MET A 208 -7.24 -14.46 -15.33
C MET A 208 -6.11 -14.27 -14.32
N GLY A 209 -5.93 -15.20 -13.38
CA GLY A 209 -4.95 -15.11 -12.30
C GLY A 209 -5.46 -15.67 -10.97
N LEU A 210 -4.92 -15.14 -9.88
CA LEU A 210 -5.24 -15.52 -8.51
C LEU A 210 -5.98 -14.40 -7.78
N GLU A 211 -6.84 -14.77 -6.83
CA GLU A 211 -7.47 -13.84 -5.89
C GLU A 211 -7.39 -14.42 -4.48
N ILE A 212 -6.97 -13.60 -3.50
CA ILE A 212 -6.88 -13.95 -2.10
C ILE A 212 -7.70 -12.92 -1.31
N ASP A 213 -8.63 -13.40 -0.48
CA ASP A 213 -9.38 -12.56 0.45
C ASP A 213 -8.61 -12.46 1.78
N THR A 214 -8.25 -11.25 2.18
CA THR A 214 -7.53 -10.98 3.44
C THR A 214 -8.47 -10.69 4.61
N GLY A 215 -9.79 -10.76 4.40
CA GLY A 215 -10.81 -10.40 5.40
C GLY A 215 -11.07 -8.89 5.53
N GLY A 216 -10.31 -8.06 4.85
CA GLY A 216 -10.50 -6.59 4.81
C GLY A 216 -10.26 -6.00 3.42
N GLY A 217 -9.91 -6.85 2.46
CA GLY A 217 -9.64 -6.48 1.08
C GLY A 217 -9.11 -7.69 0.32
N LYS A 218 -8.96 -7.55 -1.01
CA LYS A 218 -8.51 -8.63 -1.87
C LYS A 218 -7.18 -8.32 -2.53
N ILE A 219 -6.30 -9.30 -2.58
CA ILE A 219 -5.09 -9.26 -3.42
C ILE A 219 -5.43 -10.00 -4.71
N GLU A 220 -5.40 -9.30 -5.83
CA GLU A 220 -5.52 -9.88 -7.17
C GLU A 220 -4.12 -9.99 -7.78
N VAL A 221 -3.75 -11.16 -8.29
CA VAL A 221 -2.55 -11.34 -9.10
C VAL A 221 -3.00 -11.67 -10.51
N LEU A 222 -2.76 -10.77 -11.44
CA LEU A 222 -3.26 -10.85 -12.80
C LEU A 222 -2.11 -11.00 -13.82
N THR A 223 -2.37 -11.71 -14.92
CA THR A 223 -1.48 -11.60 -16.07
C THR A 223 -1.59 -10.20 -16.70
N PRO A 224 -0.59 -9.72 -17.48
CA PRO A 224 -0.69 -8.47 -18.22
C PRO A 224 -1.93 -8.38 -19.11
N LEU A 225 -2.28 -9.47 -19.78
CA LEU A 225 -3.47 -9.55 -20.62
C LEU A 225 -4.77 -9.46 -19.78
N ALA A 226 -4.81 -10.14 -18.63
CA ALA A 226 -5.95 -10.09 -17.73
C ALA A 226 -6.13 -8.69 -17.12
N TRP A 227 -5.04 -8.01 -16.79
CA TRP A 227 -5.04 -6.63 -16.35
C TRP A 227 -5.65 -5.71 -17.43
N GLN A 228 -5.15 -5.79 -18.66
CA GLN A 228 -5.67 -5.00 -19.78
C GLN A 228 -7.16 -5.28 -20.03
N PHE A 229 -7.57 -6.55 -20.00
CA PHE A 229 -8.97 -6.93 -20.19
C PHE A 229 -9.88 -6.38 -19.08
N ARG A 230 -9.47 -6.53 -17.81
CA ARG A 230 -10.29 -6.16 -16.64
C ARG A 230 -10.35 -4.65 -16.41
N TYR A 231 -9.23 -3.95 -16.56
CA TYR A 231 -9.10 -2.54 -16.24
C TYR A 231 -8.93 -1.63 -17.47
N GLY A 232 -8.60 -2.18 -18.62
CA GLY A 232 -8.48 -1.44 -19.88
C GLY A 232 -7.25 -0.56 -19.97
N GLU A 233 -6.28 -0.76 -19.09
CA GLU A 233 -5.02 -0.03 -19.07
C GLU A 233 -3.89 -0.93 -19.59
N VAL A 234 -3.09 -0.41 -20.51
CA VAL A 234 -1.89 -1.08 -20.98
C VAL A 234 -0.77 -0.75 -20.01
N LEU A 235 -0.08 -1.77 -19.50
CA LEU A 235 1.13 -1.56 -18.71
C LEU A 235 2.18 -0.84 -19.55
N GLY A 236 2.88 0.11 -18.93
CA GLY A 236 3.97 0.82 -19.58
C GLY A 236 5.03 -0.16 -20.11
N SER A 237 5.52 0.08 -21.33
CA SER A 237 6.60 -0.72 -21.92
C SER A 237 7.86 -0.57 -21.04
N GLY A 238 8.34 -1.67 -20.45
CA GLY A 238 9.59 -1.71 -19.72
C GLY A 238 9.54 -2.33 -18.31
N ARG A 239 8.35 -2.64 -17.79
CA ARG A 239 8.24 -3.35 -16.52
C ARG A 239 7.73 -4.78 -16.78
N HIS A 240 8.66 -5.72 -16.89
CA HIS A 240 8.36 -7.15 -17.13
C HIS A 240 8.30 -7.96 -15.84
N GLU A 241 8.86 -7.43 -14.76
CA GLU A 241 8.84 -8.06 -13.44
C GLU A 241 7.49 -7.89 -12.75
N ALA A 242 7.19 -8.81 -11.84
CA ALA A 242 5.99 -8.72 -11.02
C ALA A 242 6.01 -7.44 -10.17
N HIS A 243 4.91 -6.68 -10.21
CA HIS A 243 4.81 -5.38 -9.52
C HIS A 243 3.37 -5.04 -9.15
N PHE A 244 3.21 -4.15 -8.19
CA PHE A 244 1.91 -3.57 -7.86
C PHE A 244 1.49 -2.56 -8.94
N ALA A 245 0.39 -2.84 -9.64
CA ALA A 245 -0.12 -2.01 -10.74
C ALA A 245 -1.20 -1.03 -10.28
N ALA A 246 -2.02 -1.42 -9.30
CA ALA A 246 -3.14 -0.61 -8.84
C ALA A 246 -3.57 -0.95 -7.42
N PHE A 247 -4.34 -0.05 -6.84
CA PHE A 247 -5.13 -0.33 -5.66
C PHE A 247 -6.60 0.08 -5.88
N ARG A 248 -7.49 -0.56 -5.11
CA ARG A 248 -8.94 -0.39 -5.23
C ARG A 248 -9.48 0.32 -3.99
N VAL A 249 -10.33 1.32 -4.20
CA VAL A 249 -10.90 2.17 -3.14
C VAL A 249 -12.41 2.17 -3.26
N ALA A 250 -13.09 1.83 -2.15
CA ALA A 250 -14.54 2.01 -2.05
C ALA A 250 -14.89 3.49 -1.88
N VAL A 251 -15.93 3.94 -2.55
CA VAL A 251 -16.47 5.30 -2.41
C VAL A 251 -17.97 5.25 -2.12
N GLY A 252 -18.42 6.15 -1.25
CA GLY A 252 -19.83 6.24 -0.86
C GLY A 252 -20.72 6.86 -1.92
N ASP A 253 -20.16 7.72 -2.79
CA ASP A 253 -20.92 8.44 -3.85
C ASP A 253 -20.07 8.56 -5.11
N MET A 254 -20.37 7.73 -6.10
CA MET A 254 -19.71 7.72 -7.40
C MET A 254 -19.96 8.98 -8.23
N ALA A 255 -21.09 9.66 -8.04
CA ALA A 255 -21.39 10.90 -8.75
C ALA A 255 -20.54 12.06 -8.21
N ARG A 256 -20.40 12.13 -6.89
CA ARG A 256 -19.54 13.11 -6.22
C ARG A 256 -18.06 12.88 -6.55
N LEU A 257 -17.62 11.62 -6.61
CA LEU A 257 -16.26 11.29 -7.08
C LEU A 257 -16.03 11.83 -8.50
N LYS A 258 -16.95 11.55 -9.45
CA LYS A 258 -16.83 12.04 -10.84
C LYS A 258 -16.74 13.56 -10.91
N ALA A 259 -17.58 14.25 -10.14
CA ALA A 259 -17.55 15.72 -10.08
C ALA A 259 -16.21 16.24 -9.55
N CYS A 260 -15.68 15.60 -8.50
CA CYS A 260 -14.39 15.94 -7.91
C CYS A 260 -13.23 15.76 -8.91
N LEU A 261 -13.16 14.64 -9.60
CA LEU A 261 -12.13 14.36 -10.62
C LEU A 261 -12.24 15.34 -11.81
N ALA A 262 -13.45 15.61 -12.29
CA ALA A 262 -13.70 16.56 -13.38
C ALA A 262 -13.28 17.98 -12.99
N GLN A 263 -13.64 18.45 -11.79
CA GLN A 263 -13.24 19.77 -11.28
C GLN A 263 -11.73 19.90 -11.17
N ALA A 264 -11.04 18.84 -10.80
CA ALA A 264 -9.58 18.79 -10.71
C ALA A 264 -8.88 18.63 -12.06
N GLY A 265 -9.62 18.44 -13.16
CA GLY A 265 -9.06 18.15 -14.48
C GLY A 265 -8.33 16.81 -14.55
N VAL A 266 -8.72 15.83 -13.73
CA VAL A 266 -8.11 14.50 -13.72
C VAL A 266 -8.86 13.59 -14.69
N ALA A 267 -8.17 13.13 -15.74
CA ALA A 267 -8.71 12.16 -16.68
C ALA A 267 -8.98 10.82 -15.99
N SER A 268 -10.16 10.25 -16.24
CA SER A 268 -10.56 8.97 -15.69
C SER A 268 -11.41 8.18 -16.69
N THR A 269 -11.41 6.86 -16.58
CA THR A 269 -12.14 5.95 -17.49
C THR A 269 -13.18 5.17 -16.70
N ALA A 270 -14.43 5.19 -17.17
CA ALA A 270 -15.49 4.35 -16.61
C ALA A 270 -15.38 2.90 -17.13
N ARG A 271 -15.50 1.92 -16.24
CA ARG A 271 -15.49 0.49 -16.52
C ARG A 271 -16.60 -0.19 -15.70
N GLY A 272 -17.76 -0.40 -16.30
CA GLY A 272 -18.94 -0.86 -15.57
C GLY A 272 -19.31 0.15 -14.46
N ASN A 273 -19.38 -0.33 -13.22
CA ASN A 273 -19.64 0.49 -12.04
C ASN A 273 -18.36 1.09 -11.42
N ARG A 274 -17.18 0.93 -12.03
CA ARG A 274 -15.88 1.40 -11.56
C ARG A 274 -15.40 2.62 -12.32
N ILE A 275 -14.53 3.38 -11.69
CA ILE A 275 -13.79 4.49 -12.32
C ILE A 275 -12.31 4.23 -12.12
N LEU A 276 -11.56 4.21 -13.23
CA LEU A 276 -10.12 4.08 -13.24
C LEU A 276 -9.48 5.44 -13.43
N VAL A 277 -8.55 5.80 -12.57
CA VAL A 277 -7.54 6.84 -12.79
C VAL A 277 -6.23 6.14 -13.13
N ALA A 278 -5.75 6.36 -14.35
CA ALA A 278 -4.54 5.69 -14.86
C ALA A 278 -3.29 6.05 -14.04
N ALA A 279 -2.30 5.16 -14.04
CA ALA A 279 -1.08 5.32 -13.24
C ALA A 279 -0.36 6.65 -13.48
N GLN A 280 -0.29 7.11 -14.76
CA GLN A 280 0.34 8.40 -15.11
C GLN A 280 -0.37 9.61 -14.48
N MET A 281 -1.66 9.48 -14.18
CA MET A 281 -2.50 10.53 -13.59
C MET A 281 -2.61 10.41 -12.06
N ALA A 282 -2.14 9.30 -11.48
CA ALA A 282 -2.30 8.97 -10.06
C ALA A 282 -0.97 8.79 -9.31
N GLY A 283 0.17 9.17 -9.91
CA GLY A 283 1.50 9.06 -9.30
C GLY A 283 2.07 7.65 -9.38
N SER A 284 2.10 7.11 -10.59
CA SER A 284 2.74 5.83 -10.96
C SER A 284 2.09 4.55 -10.41
N ALA A 285 0.88 4.64 -9.84
CA ALA A 285 0.03 3.47 -9.54
C ALA A 285 -1.42 3.81 -9.89
N ALA A 286 -2.12 2.95 -10.62
CA ALA A 286 -3.51 3.21 -10.97
C ALA A 286 -4.42 3.13 -9.74
N ILE A 287 -5.48 3.95 -9.73
CA ILE A 287 -6.51 3.90 -8.70
C ILE A 287 -7.82 3.45 -9.32
N VAL A 288 -8.39 2.39 -8.78
CA VAL A 288 -9.71 1.89 -9.17
C VAL A 288 -10.71 2.25 -8.09
N PHE A 289 -11.58 3.18 -8.36
CA PHE A 289 -12.69 3.52 -7.49
C PHE A 289 -13.90 2.64 -7.79
N GLU A 290 -14.53 2.11 -6.74
CA GLU A 290 -15.73 1.26 -6.87
C GLU A 290 -16.76 1.63 -5.79
N PRO A 291 -18.06 1.33 -5.99
CA PRO A 291 -19.07 1.55 -4.96
C PRO A 291 -18.75 0.80 -3.66
N ALA A 292 -19.08 1.40 -2.50
CA ALA A 292 -18.86 0.82 -1.17
C ALA A 292 -19.76 -0.41 -0.92
#